data_049422b6486737fb11806c31b25ab615
#
_entry.id   049422b6486737fb11806c31b25ab615
#
_cell.length_a   1.000
_cell.length_b   1.000
_cell.length_c   1.000
_cell.angle_alpha   90.00
_cell.angle_beta   90.00
_cell.angle_gamma   90.00
#
_symmetry.space_group_name_H-M   'P 1'
#
loop_
_entity.id
_entity.type
_entity.pdbx_description
1 polymer ?
#
loop_
_entity_poly.entity_id
_entity_poly.type
_entity_poly.pdbx_seq_one_letter_code
_entity_poly.pdbx_strand_id
1 'polypeptide(L)'
;MSNLEIVTGAGPVGSAVALQLAEQGINVRLLTRSGSGPEHPLIDRRRVDVSDSEALRSVSEGATAIYHCIHAAYNAADWERELPAAEKVALDAAASIGAVVVFPESLYAYNSDTLMTESDRRNATGGKRGVRTALLRAREASATPTVSVVASDFFGPRVRTAHAGERMVPKVMAGKKIRVIGSADQPHSFTYIPDLAAAMIAAAHNPELWNSVIHAPTGPALTQRKIAEAFARAAGASPAKVGVLPAWVLDAVGKINTDSRELAEMNYQFTKPFVMDSSASEVLLGLSPTPLDQAAEETVVWWRAEQARTAAA
;
A
#
# COMPACT_ATOMS: atom_id res chain seq x y z
N MET A 1 2.73 24.50 19.15
CA MET A 1 2.34 24.28 17.73
C MET A 1 1.44 23.07 17.72
N SER A 2 0.29 23.09 17.08
CA SER A 2 -0.60 21.93 17.01
C SER A 2 0.11 20.83 16.24
N ASN A 3 0.30 19.68 16.87
CA ASN A 3 0.87 18.48 16.25
C ASN A 3 -0.29 17.77 15.52
N LEU A 4 -0.75 18.33 14.40
CA LEU A 4 -1.87 17.80 13.60
C LEU A 4 -1.37 17.29 12.25
N GLU A 5 -1.78 16.07 11.89
CA GLU A 5 -1.51 15.50 10.58
C GLU A 5 -2.79 14.95 9.94
N ILE A 6 -2.84 15.01 8.63
CA ILE A 6 -3.99 14.60 7.83
C ILE A 6 -3.73 13.25 7.18
N VAL A 7 -4.69 12.35 7.29
CA VAL A 7 -4.67 11.09 6.55
C VAL A 7 -5.92 11.02 5.68
N THR A 8 -5.77 10.90 4.37
CA THR A 8 -6.89 10.72 3.46
C THR A 8 -7.05 9.25 3.09
N GLY A 9 -8.24 8.71 3.34
CA GLY A 9 -8.55 7.29 3.12
C GLY A 9 -8.22 6.39 4.32
N ALA A 10 -9.17 5.52 4.68
CA ALA A 10 -9.06 4.54 5.79
C ALA A 10 -8.90 3.11 5.26
N GLY A 11 -8.22 2.93 4.15
CA GLY A 11 -7.74 1.63 3.68
C GLY A 11 -6.64 1.05 4.59
N PRO A 12 -6.03 -0.08 4.22
CA PRO A 12 -4.98 -0.69 5.04
C PRO A 12 -3.85 0.28 5.41
N VAL A 13 -3.32 1.00 4.40
CA VAL A 13 -2.22 1.95 4.60
C VAL A 13 -2.65 3.14 5.46
N GLY A 14 -3.72 3.84 5.07
CA GLY A 14 -4.16 5.02 5.81
C GLY A 14 -4.59 4.70 7.25
N SER A 15 -5.18 3.52 7.49
CA SER A 15 -5.48 3.06 8.85
C SER A 15 -4.22 2.80 9.67
N ALA A 16 -3.17 2.22 9.06
CA ALA A 16 -1.90 1.96 9.74
C ALA A 16 -1.18 3.26 10.07
N VAL A 17 -1.11 4.20 9.12
CA VAL A 17 -0.54 5.54 9.33
C VAL A 17 -1.28 6.26 10.47
N ALA A 18 -2.63 6.31 10.42
CA ALA A 18 -3.41 7.02 11.43
C ALA A 18 -3.21 6.45 12.84
N LEU A 19 -3.16 5.12 12.97
CA LEU A 19 -2.93 4.47 14.26
C LEU A 19 -1.52 4.74 14.77
N GLN A 20 -0.48 4.56 13.97
CA GLN A 20 0.90 4.77 14.39
C GLN A 20 1.18 6.23 14.77
N LEU A 21 0.63 7.20 14.04
CA LEU A 21 0.71 8.62 14.42
C LEU A 21 0.06 8.86 15.78
N ALA A 22 -1.14 8.33 15.98
CA ALA A 22 -1.86 8.49 17.23
C ALA A 22 -1.14 7.80 18.42
N GLU A 23 -0.54 6.64 18.20
CA GLU A 23 0.32 5.94 19.19
C GLU A 23 1.58 6.75 19.55
N GLN A 24 2.08 7.58 18.63
CA GLN A 24 3.18 8.53 18.87
C GLN A 24 2.71 9.83 19.53
N GLY A 25 1.43 9.96 19.87
CA GLY A 25 0.87 11.17 20.51
C GLY A 25 0.55 12.31 19.53
N ILE A 26 0.49 12.03 18.24
CA ILE A 26 0.16 13.01 17.19
C ILE A 26 -1.35 13.03 16.97
N ASN A 27 -1.94 14.22 16.90
CA ASN A 27 -3.35 14.36 16.53
C ASN A 27 -3.54 14.08 15.05
N VAL A 28 -4.46 13.21 14.73
CA VAL A 28 -4.75 12.80 13.34
C VAL A 28 -6.15 13.22 12.96
N ARG A 29 -6.28 13.86 11.81
CA ARG A 29 -7.59 14.01 11.17
C ARG A 29 -7.69 13.03 10.01
N LEU A 30 -8.52 12.00 10.19
CA LEU A 30 -8.72 10.94 9.20
C LEU A 30 -9.95 11.26 8.34
N LEU A 31 -9.70 11.49 7.04
CA LEU A 31 -10.70 11.95 6.09
C LEU A 31 -11.19 10.80 5.22
N THR A 32 -12.48 10.52 5.26
CA THR A 32 -13.14 9.53 4.39
C THR A 32 -14.54 10.01 4.00
N ARG A 33 -15.06 9.52 2.89
CA ARG A 33 -16.43 9.83 2.43
C ARG A 33 -17.51 9.35 3.41
N SER A 34 -17.25 8.34 4.19
CA SER A 34 -18.19 7.77 5.18
C SER A 34 -17.97 8.25 6.60
N GLY A 35 -16.81 8.87 6.92
CA GLY A 35 -16.38 9.14 8.29
C GLY A 35 -15.93 7.87 9.02
N SER A 36 -15.70 6.75 8.30
CA SER A 36 -15.24 5.49 8.89
C SER A 36 -13.73 5.46 9.04
N GLY A 37 -13.23 4.61 9.94
CA GLY A 37 -11.81 4.41 10.18
C GLY A 37 -11.54 3.79 11.56
N PRO A 38 -10.28 3.57 11.93
CA PRO A 38 -9.92 3.10 13.24
C PRO A 38 -10.33 4.09 14.32
N GLU A 39 -10.58 3.58 15.53
CA GLU A 39 -10.92 4.36 16.72
C GLU A 39 -9.69 4.55 17.59
N HIS A 40 -9.40 5.80 17.94
CA HIS A 40 -8.37 6.16 18.90
C HIS A 40 -8.67 7.59 19.42
N PRO A 41 -8.37 7.94 20.68
CA PRO A 41 -8.65 9.28 21.24
C PRO A 41 -8.03 10.44 20.44
N LEU A 42 -6.90 10.22 19.76
CA LEU A 42 -6.21 11.21 18.95
C LEU A 42 -6.58 11.14 17.46
N ILE A 43 -7.53 10.29 17.06
CA ILE A 43 -8.01 10.21 15.69
C ILE A 43 -9.38 10.85 15.56
N ASP A 44 -9.42 12.05 14.98
CA ASP A 44 -10.64 12.76 14.61
C ASP A 44 -11.11 12.30 13.22
N ARG A 45 -12.11 11.42 13.19
CA ARG A 45 -12.67 10.90 11.92
C ARG A 45 -13.66 11.91 11.34
N ARG A 46 -13.38 12.38 10.12
CA ARG A 46 -14.22 13.34 9.42
C ARG A 46 -14.81 12.76 8.13
N ARG A 47 -16.09 13.08 7.90
CA ARG A 47 -16.73 12.80 6.62
C ARG A 47 -16.43 13.93 5.67
N VAL A 48 -15.50 13.71 4.74
CA VAL A 48 -15.04 14.69 3.76
C VAL A 48 -14.88 14.01 2.40
N ASP A 49 -15.37 14.65 1.36
CA ASP A 49 -14.99 14.31 -0.01
C ASP A 49 -13.70 15.06 -0.33
N VAL A 50 -12.60 14.33 -0.40
CA VAL A 50 -11.27 14.91 -0.64
C VAL A 50 -11.02 15.31 -2.10
N SER A 51 -11.97 15.07 -3.00
CA SER A 51 -11.99 15.67 -4.34
C SER A 51 -12.49 17.12 -4.34
N ASP A 52 -13.13 17.56 -3.26
CA ASP A 52 -13.49 18.93 -3.01
C ASP A 52 -12.28 19.70 -2.42
N SER A 53 -11.68 20.57 -3.23
CA SER A 53 -10.47 21.30 -2.88
C SER A 53 -10.67 22.28 -1.72
N GLU A 54 -11.84 22.91 -1.62
CA GLU A 54 -12.15 23.84 -0.55
C GLU A 54 -12.37 23.11 0.77
N ALA A 55 -13.11 21.99 0.74
CA ALA A 55 -13.32 21.15 1.89
C ALA A 55 -11.99 20.58 2.42
N LEU A 56 -11.12 20.04 1.53
CA LEU A 56 -9.83 19.50 1.94
C LEU A 56 -8.94 20.60 2.53
N ARG A 57 -8.85 21.75 1.89
CA ARG A 57 -8.06 22.89 2.40
C ARG A 57 -8.51 23.31 3.80
N SER A 58 -9.80 23.51 3.98
CA SER A 58 -10.38 23.95 5.28
C SER A 58 -10.08 22.96 6.41
N VAL A 59 -10.23 21.65 6.16
CA VAL A 59 -9.97 20.64 7.19
C VAL A 59 -8.48 20.35 7.38
N SER A 60 -7.60 20.84 6.52
CA SER A 60 -6.16 20.65 6.62
C SER A 60 -5.46 21.81 7.34
N GLU A 61 -6.16 22.86 7.68
CA GLU A 61 -5.58 24.04 8.34
C GLU A 61 -4.81 23.65 9.62
N GLY A 62 -3.57 24.13 9.72
CA GLY A 62 -2.67 23.86 10.83
C GLY A 62 -1.99 22.49 10.82
N ALA A 63 -2.19 21.68 9.78
CA ALA A 63 -1.48 20.41 9.62
C ALA A 63 -0.06 20.60 9.06
N THR A 64 0.83 19.67 9.42
CA THR A 64 2.23 19.67 8.96
C THR A 64 2.49 18.68 7.83
N ALA A 65 1.66 17.64 7.69
CA ALA A 65 1.74 16.64 6.65
C ALA A 65 0.36 16.15 6.20
N ILE A 66 0.27 15.74 4.94
CA ILE A 66 -0.89 15.04 4.36
C ILE A 66 -0.44 13.68 3.83
N TYR A 67 -0.93 12.59 4.41
CA TYR A 67 -0.74 11.23 3.91
C TYR A 67 -1.88 10.90 2.95
N HIS A 68 -1.58 10.90 1.66
CA HIS A 68 -2.61 10.69 0.64
C HIS A 68 -2.76 9.20 0.30
N CYS A 69 -3.61 8.50 1.07
CA CYS A 69 -3.81 7.05 1.00
C CYS A 69 -5.08 6.63 0.23
N ILE A 70 -5.57 7.49 -0.67
CA ILE A 70 -6.73 7.20 -1.51
C ILE A 70 -6.31 6.39 -2.73
N HIS A 71 -7.20 5.52 -3.16
CA HIS A 71 -7.03 4.73 -4.36
C HIS A 71 -8.34 4.66 -5.16
N ALA A 72 -8.22 4.58 -6.49
CA ALA A 72 -9.34 4.35 -7.40
C ALA A 72 -9.66 2.85 -7.54
N ALA A 73 -10.77 2.52 -8.20
CA ALA A 73 -11.09 1.15 -8.59
C ALA A 73 -9.94 0.53 -9.40
N TYR A 74 -9.74 -0.80 -9.28
CA TYR A 74 -8.58 -1.46 -9.89
C TYR A 74 -8.75 -1.66 -11.39
N ASN A 75 -8.78 -0.55 -12.14
CA ASN A 75 -8.69 -0.57 -13.60
C ASN A 75 -7.92 0.66 -14.11
N ALA A 76 -7.26 0.51 -15.25
CA ALA A 76 -6.36 1.52 -15.79
C ALA A 76 -7.07 2.83 -16.15
N ALA A 77 -8.29 2.77 -16.69
CA ALA A 77 -9.04 3.96 -17.10
C ALA A 77 -9.50 4.80 -15.90
N ASP A 78 -9.94 4.16 -14.82
CA ASP A 78 -10.28 4.87 -13.58
C ASP A 78 -9.04 5.48 -12.94
N TRP A 79 -7.92 4.77 -12.95
CA TRP A 79 -6.65 5.32 -12.44
C TRP A 79 -6.21 6.56 -13.21
N GLU A 80 -6.26 6.51 -14.55
CA GLU A 80 -5.87 7.63 -15.40
C GLU A 80 -6.75 8.87 -15.16
N ARG A 81 -8.05 8.67 -14.91
CA ARG A 81 -9.01 9.72 -14.67
C ARG A 81 -8.95 10.28 -13.26
N GLU A 82 -8.89 9.40 -12.25
CA GLU A 82 -9.16 9.79 -10.86
C GLU A 82 -7.90 10.11 -10.06
N LEU A 83 -6.81 9.35 -10.26
CA LEU A 83 -5.62 9.52 -9.41
C LEU A 83 -4.93 10.87 -9.63
N PRO A 84 -4.67 11.34 -10.87
CA PRO A 84 -4.04 12.66 -11.06
C PRO A 84 -4.87 13.81 -10.49
N ALA A 85 -6.20 13.73 -10.63
CA ALA A 85 -7.10 14.75 -10.10
C ALA A 85 -7.08 14.78 -8.56
N ALA A 86 -7.16 13.62 -7.91
CA ALA A 86 -7.11 13.51 -6.45
C ALA A 86 -5.76 13.98 -5.88
N GLU A 87 -4.65 13.60 -6.52
CA GLU A 87 -3.33 14.03 -6.09
C GLU A 87 -3.14 15.54 -6.24
N LYS A 88 -3.63 16.12 -7.35
CA LYS A 88 -3.58 17.58 -7.53
C LYS A 88 -4.30 18.33 -6.40
N VAL A 89 -5.47 17.87 -5.99
CA VAL A 89 -6.21 18.49 -4.88
C VAL A 89 -5.43 18.39 -3.57
N ALA A 90 -4.78 17.25 -3.29
CA ALA A 90 -3.95 17.08 -2.11
C ALA A 90 -2.71 18.00 -2.14
N LEU A 91 -2.05 18.14 -3.29
CA LEU A 91 -0.90 19.02 -3.47
C LEU A 91 -1.29 20.49 -3.31
N ASP A 92 -2.41 20.93 -3.90
CA ASP A 92 -2.90 22.31 -3.77
C ASP A 92 -3.28 22.64 -2.31
N ALA A 93 -3.91 21.71 -1.59
CA ALA A 93 -4.24 21.88 -0.18
C ALA A 93 -2.97 22.01 0.68
N ALA A 94 -1.99 21.13 0.48
CA ALA A 94 -0.72 21.14 1.19
C ALA A 94 0.07 22.42 0.91
N ALA A 95 0.11 22.89 -0.34
CA ALA A 95 0.74 24.16 -0.71
C ALA A 95 0.18 25.34 0.08
N SER A 96 -1.14 25.37 0.30
CA SER A 96 -1.80 26.48 1.01
C SER A 96 -1.45 26.58 2.49
N ILE A 97 -0.93 25.51 3.08
CA ILE A 97 -0.59 25.42 4.52
C ILE A 97 0.90 25.14 4.76
N GLY A 98 1.71 25.01 3.71
CA GLY A 98 3.14 24.71 3.82
C GLY A 98 3.45 23.27 4.29
N ALA A 99 2.54 22.31 4.03
CA ALA A 99 2.70 20.93 4.44
C ALA A 99 3.39 20.09 3.34
N VAL A 100 3.99 18.95 3.74
CA VAL A 100 4.46 17.90 2.83
C VAL A 100 3.33 16.94 2.49
N VAL A 101 3.32 16.38 1.27
CA VAL A 101 2.40 15.28 0.91
C VAL A 101 3.17 13.99 0.76
N VAL A 102 2.74 12.95 1.49
CA VAL A 102 3.33 11.62 1.45
C VAL A 102 2.40 10.64 0.75
N PHE A 103 2.92 9.97 -0.25
CA PHE A 103 2.17 9.02 -1.08
C PHE A 103 2.68 7.60 -0.88
N PRO A 104 1.82 6.62 -0.58
CA PRO A 104 2.15 5.23 -0.81
C PRO A 104 2.23 4.99 -2.32
N GLU A 105 3.29 4.33 -2.78
CA GLU A 105 3.52 4.06 -4.19
C GLU A 105 3.79 2.57 -4.44
N SER A 106 3.71 2.14 -5.67
CA SER A 106 3.94 0.75 -6.10
C SER A 106 5.14 0.63 -7.02
N LEU A 107 5.63 -0.58 -7.22
CA LEU A 107 6.69 -0.91 -8.18
C LEU A 107 6.25 -0.85 -9.65
N TYR A 108 5.02 -0.47 -9.96
CA TYR A 108 4.49 -0.56 -11.32
C TYR A 108 5.19 0.36 -12.32
N ALA A 109 5.74 1.48 -11.85
CA ALA A 109 6.51 2.39 -12.71
C ALA A 109 7.91 1.86 -13.07
N TYR A 110 8.40 0.83 -12.37
CA TYR A 110 9.73 0.26 -12.60
C TYR A 110 9.76 -0.74 -13.75
N ASN A 111 10.94 -0.95 -14.33
CA ASN A 111 11.21 -2.11 -15.15
C ASN A 111 11.60 -3.27 -14.24
N SER A 112 10.80 -4.33 -14.28
CA SER A 112 10.87 -5.45 -13.31
C SER A 112 11.72 -6.63 -13.76
N ASP A 113 12.56 -6.47 -14.77
CA ASP A 113 13.43 -7.56 -15.27
C ASP A 113 14.71 -7.76 -14.42
N THR A 114 14.95 -6.87 -13.46
CA THR A 114 16.10 -6.89 -12.55
C THR A 114 15.64 -6.62 -11.12
N LEU A 115 16.56 -6.68 -10.16
CA LEU A 115 16.35 -6.17 -8.80
C LEU A 115 16.02 -4.68 -8.87
N MET A 116 14.91 -4.26 -8.26
CA MET A 116 14.44 -2.86 -8.28
C MET A 116 14.97 -2.12 -7.07
N THR A 117 15.70 -1.03 -7.33
CA THR A 117 16.30 -0.14 -6.33
C THR A 117 15.72 1.27 -6.44
N GLU A 118 15.96 2.12 -5.44
CA GLU A 118 15.53 3.53 -5.45
C GLU A 118 16.13 4.33 -6.61
N SER A 119 17.31 3.96 -7.08
CA SER A 119 18.02 4.62 -8.18
C SER A 119 17.52 4.22 -9.56
N ASP A 120 16.72 3.16 -9.67
CA ASP A 120 16.24 2.68 -10.96
C ASP A 120 15.25 3.63 -11.62
N ARG A 121 15.25 3.60 -12.94
CA ARG A 121 14.33 4.41 -13.74
C ARG A 121 12.89 3.96 -13.58
N ARG A 122 12.02 4.90 -13.31
CA ARG A 122 10.57 4.76 -13.23
C ARG A 122 9.94 5.30 -14.52
N ASN A 123 9.99 4.49 -15.57
CA ASN A 123 9.60 4.91 -16.93
C ASN A 123 8.75 3.85 -17.66
N ALA A 124 8.13 2.94 -16.93
CA ALA A 124 7.19 1.99 -17.50
C ALA A 124 6.04 2.70 -18.22
N THR A 125 5.52 2.11 -19.28
CA THR A 125 4.48 2.69 -20.15
C THR A 125 3.26 1.81 -20.23
N GLY A 126 2.13 2.42 -20.59
CA GLY A 126 0.85 1.75 -20.82
C GLY A 126 0.12 1.35 -19.54
N GLY A 127 -1.21 1.35 -19.59
CA GLY A 127 -2.09 0.91 -18.53
C GLY A 127 -1.77 1.48 -17.16
N LYS A 128 -1.94 0.69 -16.12
CA LYS A 128 -1.64 1.07 -14.72
C LYS A 128 -0.18 1.47 -14.50
N ARG A 129 0.73 0.84 -15.23
CA ARG A 129 2.16 1.14 -15.14
C ARG A 129 2.47 2.55 -15.62
N GLY A 130 1.92 2.95 -16.78
CA GLY A 130 2.06 4.29 -17.33
C GLY A 130 1.45 5.36 -16.44
N VAL A 131 0.30 5.08 -15.83
CA VAL A 131 -0.33 6.00 -14.86
C VAL A 131 0.60 6.28 -13.68
N ARG A 132 1.21 5.24 -13.07
CA ARG A 132 2.15 5.43 -11.96
C ARG A 132 3.38 6.23 -12.36
N THR A 133 3.92 5.98 -13.57
CA THR A 133 5.00 6.81 -14.12
C THR A 133 4.60 8.28 -14.23
N ALA A 134 3.39 8.55 -14.72
CA ALA A 134 2.89 9.91 -14.87
C ALA A 134 2.70 10.62 -13.52
N LEU A 135 2.16 9.94 -12.52
CA LEU A 135 1.99 10.46 -11.16
C LEU A 135 3.33 10.82 -10.52
N LEU A 136 4.33 9.94 -10.60
CA LEU A 136 5.67 10.20 -10.07
C LEU A 136 6.32 11.44 -10.73
N ARG A 137 6.18 11.59 -12.04
CA ARG A 137 6.66 12.78 -12.76
C ARG A 137 5.93 14.04 -12.35
N ALA A 138 4.62 13.96 -12.13
CA ALA A 138 3.83 15.11 -11.67
C ALA A 138 4.24 15.56 -10.27
N ARG A 139 4.53 14.62 -9.37
CA ARG A 139 5.04 14.91 -8.02
C ARG A 139 6.45 15.53 -8.07
N GLU A 140 7.35 14.99 -8.92
CA GLU A 140 8.69 15.54 -9.15
C GLU A 140 8.65 16.98 -9.67
N ALA A 141 7.68 17.32 -10.51
CA ALA A 141 7.49 18.66 -11.06
C ALA A 141 6.72 19.61 -10.12
N SER A 142 6.23 19.14 -8.98
CA SER A 142 5.43 19.92 -8.04
C SER A 142 6.31 20.88 -7.24
N ALA A 143 5.80 22.11 -7.03
CA ALA A 143 6.40 23.05 -6.07
C ALA A 143 6.09 22.68 -4.60
N THR A 144 5.05 21.88 -4.36
CA THR A 144 4.72 21.36 -3.03
C THR A 144 5.66 20.21 -2.70
N PRO A 145 6.29 20.19 -1.51
CA PRO A 145 7.14 19.08 -1.10
C PRO A 145 6.37 17.74 -1.10
N THR A 146 6.98 16.71 -1.66
CA THR A 146 6.38 15.37 -1.74
C THR A 146 7.36 14.28 -1.32
N VAL A 147 6.85 13.16 -0.81
CA VAL A 147 7.61 11.90 -0.71
C VAL A 147 6.76 10.77 -1.26
N SER A 148 7.35 9.96 -2.12
CA SER A 148 6.72 8.71 -2.59
C SER A 148 7.40 7.52 -1.94
N VAL A 149 6.66 6.77 -1.11
CA VAL A 149 7.17 5.59 -0.41
C VAL A 149 6.69 4.34 -1.13
N VAL A 150 7.60 3.68 -1.83
CA VAL A 150 7.31 2.54 -2.68
C VAL A 150 7.21 1.26 -1.87
N ALA A 151 6.17 0.50 -2.10
CA ALA A 151 5.97 -0.84 -1.58
C ALA A 151 5.82 -1.84 -2.73
N SER A 152 6.22 -3.08 -2.49
CA SER A 152 5.85 -4.22 -3.32
C SER A 152 4.43 -4.68 -2.98
N ASP A 153 4.02 -5.89 -3.42
CA ASP A 153 2.74 -6.45 -2.98
C ASP A 153 2.70 -6.51 -1.45
N PHE A 154 1.67 -5.95 -0.88
CA PHE A 154 1.61 -5.80 0.57
C PHE A 154 0.72 -6.84 1.25
N PHE A 155 1.04 -7.09 2.50
CA PHE A 155 0.28 -7.93 3.42
C PHE A 155 0.22 -7.29 4.81
N GLY A 156 -0.61 -7.83 5.69
CA GLY A 156 -0.72 -7.33 7.05
C GLY A 156 -2.16 -7.16 7.51
N PRO A 157 -2.36 -6.56 8.69
CA PRO A 157 -3.68 -6.22 9.20
C PRO A 157 -4.47 -5.34 8.21
N ARG A 158 -5.78 -5.56 8.09
CA ARG A 158 -6.72 -4.83 7.22
C ARG A 158 -6.53 -5.04 5.70
N VAL A 159 -5.51 -5.77 5.27
CA VAL A 159 -5.29 -6.06 3.86
C VAL A 159 -6.29 -7.10 3.37
N ARG A 160 -7.24 -6.66 2.51
CA ARG A 160 -8.29 -7.54 1.95
C ARG A 160 -8.02 -7.84 0.47
N THR A 161 -7.81 -6.84 -0.35
CA THR A 161 -7.82 -6.96 -1.81
C THR A 161 -6.48 -7.39 -2.44
N ALA A 162 -5.37 -7.40 -1.68
CA ALA A 162 -4.07 -7.86 -2.18
C ALA A 162 -4.01 -9.39 -2.32
N HIS A 163 -3.00 -9.89 -3.04
CA HIS A 163 -2.79 -11.33 -3.23
C HIS A 163 -2.62 -12.07 -1.91
N ALA A 164 -1.83 -11.53 -0.99
CA ALA A 164 -1.63 -12.05 0.36
C ALA A 164 -2.70 -11.56 1.36
N GLY A 165 -3.90 -11.24 0.90
CA GLY A 165 -5.05 -10.81 1.69
C GLY A 165 -6.15 -11.87 1.79
N GLU A 166 -7.39 -11.45 1.56
CA GLU A 166 -8.61 -12.27 1.75
C GLU A 166 -8.63 -13.56 0.91
N ARG A 167 -8.00 -13.54 -0.27
CA ARG A 167 -7.92 -14.71 -1.14
C ARG A 167 -6.99 -15.80 -0.59
N MET A 168 -6.04 -15.45 0.26
CA MET A 168 -5.03 -16.34 0.82
C MET A 168 -5.24 -16.62 2.31
N VAL A 169 -5.16 -15.59 3.16
CA VAL A 169 -5.01 -15.75 4.62
C VAL A 169 -6.18 -16.54 5.24
N PRO A 170 -7.47 -16.21 5.05
CA PRO A 170 -8.57 -16.96 5.67
C PRO A 170 -8.64 -18.43 5.22
N LYS A 171 -8.27 -18.71 3.97
CA LYS A 171 -8.26 -20.08 3.45
C LYS A 171 -7.13 -20.89 4.06
N VAL A 172 -5.94 -20.30 4.19
CA VAL A 172 -4.78 -20.94 4.81
C VAL A 172 -5.07 -21.22 6.29
N MET A 173 -5.60 -20.25 7.02
CA MET A 173 -6.03 -20.42 8.41
C MET A 173 -7.02 -21.58 8.59
N ALA A 174 -7.90 -21.79 7.61
CA ALA A 174 -8.87 -22.89 7.60
C ALA A 174 -8.32 -24.23 7.03
N GLY A 175 -7.01 -24.34 6.75
CA GLY A 175 -6.38 -25.52 6.15
C GLY A 175 -6.87 -25.84 4.73
N LYS A 176 -7.53 -24.89 4.06
CA LYS A 176 -8.08 -25.05 2.71
C LYS A 176 -7.01 -24.82 1.64
N LYS A 177 -7.20 -25.41 0.46
CA LYS A 177 -6.34 -25.18 -0.70
C LYS A 177 -6.53 -23.76 -1.22
N ILE A 178 -5.40 -23.07 -1.47
CA ILE A 178 -5.36 -21.79 -2.19
C ILE A 178 -4.89 -22.00 -3.63
N ARG A 179 -5.20 -21.03 -4.49
CA ARG A 179 -4.63 -20.95 -5.84
C ARG A 179 -3.96 -19.58 -6.00
N VAL A 180 -2.66 -19.59 -6.35
CA VAL A 180 -1.87 -18.42 -6.62
C VAL A 180 -1.69 -18.22 -8.13
N ILE A 181 -1.45 -16.99 -8.56
CA ILE A 181 -1.30 -16.63 -9.97
C ILE A 181 0.13 -16.88 -10.43
N GLY A 182 0.31 -17.34 -11.66
CA GLY A 182 1.58 -17.45 -12.36
C GLY A 182 2.47 -18.57 -11.82
N SER A 183 3.19 -18.33 -10.74
CA SER A 183 4.08 -19.31 -10.11
C SER A 183 3.97 -19.25 -8.59
N ALA A 184 4.01 -20.39 -7.94
CA ALA A 184 4.09 -20.47 -6.48
C ALA A 184 5.52 -20.26 -5.95
N ASP A 185 6.52 -20.34 -6.84
CA ASP A 185 7.93 -20.54 -6.44
C ASP A 185 8.89 -19.48 -7.02
N GLN A 186 8.38 -18.47 -7.77
CA GLN A 186 9.21 -17.33 -8.19
C GLN A 186 9.47 -16.39 -7.00
N PRO A 187 10.70 -15.84 -6.89
CA PRO A 187 11.01 -14.82 -5.90
C PRO A 187 10.12 -13.59 -6.06
N HIS A 188 9.55 -13.13 -4.94
CA HIS A 188 8.65 -12.01 -4.92
C HIS A 188 8.79 -11.24 -3.59
N SER A 189 8.90 -9.92 -3.66
CA SER A 189 8.92 -9.08 -2.48
C SER A 189 7.50 -8.85 -1.96
N PHE A 190 7.33 -8.96 -0.64
CA PHE A 190 6.09 -8.64 0.06
C PHE A 190 6.40 -7.61 1.14
N THR A 191 5.76 -6.46 1.06
CA THR A 191 5.93 -5.37 2.03
C THR A 191 4.87 -5.47 3.13
N TYR A 192 5.28 -5.41 4.37
CA TYR A 192 4.36 -5.38 5.51
C TYR A 192 3.78 -3.98 5.69
N ILE A 193 2.44 -3.86 5.77
CA ILE A 193 1.76 -2.55 5.81
C ILE A 193 2.22 -1.67 6.98
N PRO A 194 2.39 -2.17 8.20
CA PRO A 194 2.91 -1.34 9.28
C PRO A 194 4.31 -0.78 9.02
N ASP A 195 5.20 -1.51 8.31
CA ASP A 195 6.51 -1.00 7.93
C ASP A 195 6.41 0.10 6.87
N LEU A 196 5.49 -0.05 5.90
CA LEU A 196 5.18 1.01 4.95
C LEU A 196 4.68 2.28 5.67
N ALA A 197 3.79 2.13 6.63
CA ALA A 197 3.26 3.25 7.42
C ALA A 197 4.36 3.93 8.22
N ALA A 198 5.23 3.18 8.88
CA ALA A 198 6.38 3.70 9.63
C ALA A 198 7.33 4.49 8.72
N ALA A 199 7.62 3.95 7.52
CA ALA A 199 8.45 4.64 6.52
C ALA A 199 7.81 5.95 6.03
N MET A 200 6.49 5.95 5.79
CA MET A 200 5.76 7.15 5.39
C MET A 200 5.83 8.23 6.48
N ILE A 201 5.67 7.86 7.74
CA ILE A 201 5.74 8.78 8.89
C ILE A 201 7.17 9.33 9.05
N ALA A 202 8.17 8.46 9.05
CA ALA A 202 9.57 8.86 9.16
C ALA A 202 9.98 9.82 8.02
N ALA A 203 9.52 9.56 6.80
CA ALA A 203 9.79 10.41 5.64
C ALA A 203 9.10 11.78 5.73
N ALA A 204 7.86 11.84 6.24
CA ALA A 204 7.17 13.12 6.46
C ALA A 204 7.93 14.02 7.42
N HIS A 205 8.48 13.43 8.48
CA HIS A 205 9.18 14.14 9.55
C HIS A 205 10.67 14.44 9.25
N ASN A 206 11.17 13.99 8.10
CA ASN A 206 12.54 14.27 7.68
C ASN A 206 12.58 15.12 6.39
N PRO A 207 12.73 16.45 6.48
CA PRO A 207 12.78 17.32 5.31
C PRO A 207 13.89 16.99 4.31
N GLU A 208 14.96 16.30 4.71
CA GLU A 208 16.04 15.88 3.80
C GLU A 208 15.57 14.79 2.81
N LEU A 209 14.48 14.11 3.14
CA LEU A 209 13.87 13.10 2.26
C LEU A 209 12.76 13.67 1.37
N TRP A 210 12.41 14.94 1.53
CA TRP A 210 11.37 15.53 0.68
C TRP A 210 11.81 15.62 -0.78
N ASN A 211 10.85 15.53 -1.67
CA ASN A 211 11.03 15.46 -3.12
C ASN A 211 11.80 14.22 -3.59
N SER A 212 11.71 13.12 -2.84
CA SER A 212 12.36 11.86 -3.18
C SER A 212 11.37 10.70 -3.36
N VAL A 213 11.88 9.63 -3.93
CA VAL A 213 11.22 8.32 -4.00
C VAL A 213 12.09 7.34 -3.23
N ILE A 214 11.54 6.79 -2.16
CA ILE A 214 12.21 5.84 -1.27
C ILE A 214 11.44 4.52 -1.22
N HIS A 215 12.08 3.46 -0.78
CA HIS A 215 11.45 2.15 -0.61
C HIS A 215 11.06 1.91 0.86
N ALA A 216 9.88 1.36 1.09
CA ALA A 216 9.49 0.89 2.42
C ALA A 216 10.34 -0.31 2.84
N PRO A 217 10.76 -0.41 4.10
CA PRO A 217 11.47 -1.59 4.59
C PRO A 217 10.73 -2.86 4.21
N THR A 218 11.43 -3.74 3.50
CA THR A 218 10.83 -4.96 2.94
C THR A 218 11.80 -6.11 3.14
N GLY A 219 11.35 -7.14 3.83
CA GLY A 219 12.17 -8.32 4.11
C GLY A 219 12.66 -9.04 2.85
N PRO A 220 13.54 -10.02 2.98
CA PRO A 220 14.07 -10.80 1.87
C PRO A 220 12.95 -11.36 0.99
N ALA A 221 13.17 -11.40 -0.32
CA ALA A 221 12.18 -11.91 -1.27
C ALA A 221 11.75 -13.34 -0.90
N LEU A 222 10.44 -13.53 -0.88
CA LEU A 222 9.79 -14.81 -0.59
C LEU A 222 9.27 -15.43 -1.89
N THR A 223 8.59 -16.56 -1.75
CA THR A 223 7.71 -17.07 -2.79
C THR A 223 6.26 -17.01 -2.31
N GLN A 224 5.28 -17.06 -3.22
CA GLN A 224 3.86 -17.13 -2.82
C GLN A 224 3.58 -18.35 -1.93
N ARG A 225 4.35 -19.43 -2.08
CA ARG A 225 4.31 -20.60 -1.21
C ARG A 225 4.83 -20.28 0.19
N LYS A 226 5.99 -19.65 0.30
CA LYS A 226 6.63 -19.34 1.60
C LYS A 226 5.79 -18.38 2.45
N ILE A 227 5.19 -17.37 1.85
CA ILE A 227 4.32 -16.47 2.63
C ILE A 227 3.03 -17.20 3.08
N ALA A 228 2.45 -18.08 2.26
CA ALA A 228 1.31 -18.91 2.67
C ALA A 228 1.68 -19.87 3.81
N GLU A 229 2.88 -20.46 3.78
CA GLU A 229 3.40 -21.31 4.84
C GLU A 229 3.62 -20.52 6.15
N ALA A 230 4.09 -19.27 6.08
CA ALA A 230 4.21 -18.41 7.25
C ALA A 230 2.84 -18.17 7.91
N PHE A 231 1.81 -17.85 7.14
CA PHE A 231 0.45 -17.72 7.68
C PHE A 231 -0.09 -19.04 8.24
N ALA A 232 0.22 -20.18 7.64
CA ALA A 232 -0.20 -21.49 8.16
C ALA A 232 0.45 -21.78 9.53
N ARG A 233 1.76 -21.50 9.66
CA ARG A 233 2.48 -21.64 10.95
C ARG A 233 1.89 -20.72 12.01
N ALA A 234 1.73 -19.42 11.70
CA ALA A 234 1.15 -18.43 12.60
C ALA A 234 -0.27 -18.78 13.05
N ALA A 235 -1.04 -19.43 12.18
CA ALA A 235 -2.39 -19.87 12.50
C ALA A 235 -2.44 -21.20 13.30
N GLY A 236 -1.34 -21.91 13.44
CA GLY A 236 -1.34 -23.29 13.95
C GLY A 236 -2.12 -24.25 13.03
N ALA A 237 -2.21 -23.92 11.74
CA ALA A 237 -2.92 -24.72 10.75
C ALA A 237 -2.02 -25.78 10.10
N SER A 238 -2.64 -26.74 9.38
CA SER A 238 -1.89 -27.68 8.56
C SER A 238 -1.06 -26.94 7.49
N PRO A 239 0.03 -27.54 6.98
CA PRO A 239 0.85 -26.95 5.93
C PRO A 239 0.03 -26.44 4.74
N ALA A 240 0.40 -25.27 4.21
CA ALA A 240 -0.35 -24.61 3.16
C ALA A 240 -0.45 -25.47 1.89
N LYS A 241 -1.66 -25.70 1.40
CA LYS A 241 -1.93 -26.44 0.16
C LYS A 241 -2.01 -25.46 -1.00
N VAL A 242 -0.87 -25.20 -1.68
CA VAL A 242 -0.76 -24.21 -2.74
C VAL A 242 -0.87 -24.87 -4.11
N GLY A 243 -1.87 -24.47 -4.89
CA GLY A 243 -1.99 -24.77 -6.32
C GLY A 243 -1.74 -23.51 -7.14
N VAL A 244 -1.41 -23.68 -8.41
CA VAL A 244 -1.15 -22.58 -9.34
C VAL A 244 -2.30 -22.40 -10.29
N LEU A 245 -2.70 -21.16 -10.56
CA LEU A 245 -3.50 -20.74 -11.69
C LEU A 245 -2.54 -20.22 -12.76
N PRO A 246 -2.31 -20.94 -13.86
CA PRO A 246 -1.40 -20.49 -14.89
C PRO A 246 -1.78 -19.12 -15.45
N ALA A 247 -0.80 -18.25 -15.73
CA ALA A 247 -1.04 -16.90 -16.22
C ALA A 247 -1.89 -16.86 -17.49
N TRP A 248 -1.66 -17.80 -18.43
CA TRP A 248 -2.41 -17.89 -19.68
C TRP A 248 -3.93 -18.04 -19.48
N VAL A 249 -4.38 -18.61 -18.35
CA VAL A 249 -5.81 -18.73 -18.04
C VAL A 249 -6.42 -17.35 -17.81
N LEU A 250 -5.72 -16.47 -17.07
CA LEU A 250 -6.16 -15.09 -16.86
C LEU A 250 -6.13 -14.30 -18.19
N ASP A 251 -5.10 -14.51 -19.01
CA ASP A 251 -4.99 -13.88 -20.33
C ASP A 251 -6.16 -14.29 -21.24
N ALA A 252 -6.53 -15.58 -21.22
CA ALA A 252 -7.65 -16.08 -22.01
C ALA A 252 -9.00 -15.52 -21.50
N VAL A 253 -9.24 -15.54 -20.18
CA VAL A 253 -10.48 -14.99 -19.58
C VAL A 253 -10.52 -13.47 -19.71
N GLY A 254 -9.41 -12.80 -19.66
CA GLY A 254 -9.28 -11.34 -19.80
C GLY A 254 -9.74 -10.81 -21.17
N LYS A 255 -9.82 -11.66 -22.19
CA LYS A 255 -10.38 -11.28 -23.50
C LYS A 255 -11.89 -10.99 -23.44
N ILE A 256 -12.59 -11.56 -22.49
CA ILE A 256 -14.04 -11.46 -22.35
C ILE A 256 -14.51 -10.84 -21.01
N ASN A 257 -13.60 -10.70 -20.03
CA ASN A 257 -13.89 -10.15 -18.72
C ASN A 257 -12.88 -9.07 -18.35
N THR A 258 -13.37 -7.85 -18.07
CA THR A 258 -12.53 -6.69 -17.77
C THR A 258 -11.69 -6.89 -16.52
N ASP A 259 -12.26 -7.40 -15.42
CA ASP A 259 -11.53 -7.59 -14.16
C ASP A 259 -10.35 -8.56 -14.34
N SER A 260 -10.58 -9.63 -15.11
CA SER A 260 -9.53 -10.60 -15.44
C SER A 260 -8.44 -9.98 -16.33
N ARG A 261 -8.81 -9.09 -17.24
CA ARG A 261 -7.85 -8.35 -18.08
C ARG A 261 -6.98 -7.41 -17.25
N GLU A 262 -7.58 -6.70 -16.30
CA GLU A 262 -6.87 -5.81 -15.39
C GLU A 262 -5.89 -6.57 -14.48
N LEU A 263 -6.23 -7.80 -14.10
CA LEU A 263 -5.32 -8.69 -13.37
C LEU A 263 -4.24 -9.26 -14.29
N ALA A 264 -4.59 -9.63 -15.53
CA ALA A 264 -3.66 -10.18 -16.51
C ALA A 264 -2.53 -9.20 -16.89
N GLU A 265 -2.82 -7.90 -16.94
CA GLU A 265 -1.81 -6.85 -17.14
C GLU A 265 -0.65 -6.97 -16.13
N MET A 266 -0.93 -7.45 -14.93
CA MET A 266 0.05 -7.54 -13.84
C MET A 266 0.63 -8.95 -13.65
N ASN A 267 0.31 -9.92 -14.54
CA ASN A 267 0.79 -11.30 -14.45
C ASN A 267 2.32 -11.43 -14.44
N TYR A 268 3.03 -10.48 -15.07
CA TYR A 268 4.49 -10.48 -15.12
C TYR A 268 5.14 -10.55 -13.75
N GLN A 269 4.51 -9.97 -12.71
CA GLN A 269 5.02 -9.97 -11.33
C GLN A 269 5.09 -11.37 -10.73
N PHE A 270 4.26 -12.31 -11.23
CA PHE A 270 4.13 -13.65 -10.67
C PHE A 270 4.71 -14.75 -11.57
N THR A 271 5.17 -14.38 -12.78
CA THR A 271 5.75 -15.32 -13.74
C THR A 271 7.27 -15.25 -13.78
N LYS A 272 7.84 -14.17 -13.26
CA LYS A 272 9.28 -13.89 -13.16
C LYS A 272 9.63 -13.46 -11.74
N PRO A 273 10.92 -13.39 -11.37
CA PRO A 273 11.33 -12.72 -10.15
C PRO A 273 10.83 -11.28 -10.12
N PHE A 274 10.24 -10.86 -9.00
CA PHE A 274 9.75 -9.51 -8.77
C PHE A 274 10.26 -9.04 -7.42
N VAL A 275 11.48 -8.48 -7.42
CA VAL A 275 12.25 -8.25 -6.21
C VAL A 275 12.61 -6.77 -6.07
N MET A 276 12.30 -6.22 -4.90
CA MET A 276 12.65 -4.88 -4.48
C MET A 276 13.79 -4.94 -3.45
N ASP A 277 14.75 -4.05 -3.58
CA ASP A 277 15.75 -3.77 -2.56
C ASP A 277 15.37 -2.47 -1.85
N SER A 278 15.29 -2.50 -0.54
CA SER A 278 15.00 -1.35 0.32
C SER A 278 16.18 -0.96 1.23
N SER A 279 17.31 -1.60 1.07
CA SER A 279 18.44 -1.46 2.00
C SER A 279 18.97 -0.01 2.12
N ALA A 280 18.99 0.74 1.02
CA ALA A 280 19.39 2.14 1.05
C ALA A 280 18.39 3.00 1.84
N SER A 281 17.10 2.80 1.63
CA SER A 281 16.04 3.51 2.36
C SER A 281 15.98 3.11 3.83
N GLU A 282 16.25 1.85 4.17
CA GLU A 282 16.33 1.38 5.56
C GLU A 282 17.39 2.14 6.35
N VAL A 283 18.56 2.34 5.75
CA VAL A 283 19.64 3.15 6.36
C VAL A 283 19.23 4.62 6.50
N LEU A 284 18.63 5.21 5.47
CA LEU A 284 18.19 6.62 5.49
C LEU A 284 17.09 6.88 6.53
N LEU A 285 16.18 5.92 6.69
CA LEU A 285 15.05 6.03 7.61
C LEU A 285 15.42 5.57 9.04
N GLY A 286 16.50 4.83 9.23
CA GLY A 286 16.82 4.16 10.49
C GLY A 286 15.79 3.08 10.85
N LEU A 287 15.18 2.46 9.86
CA LEU A 287 14.14 1.43 10.01
C LEU A 287 14.61 0.09 9.44
N SER A 288 14.01 -0.98 9.92
CA SER A 288 14.23 -2.32 9.40
C SER A 288 12.90 -3.03 9.21
N PRO A 289 12.80 -3.99 8.26
CA PRO A 289 11.55 -4.72 8.06
C PRO A 289 11.23 -5.59 9.28
N THR A 290 9.96 -5.65 9.63
CA THR A 290 9.45 -6.55 10.65
C THR A 290 9.73 -8.01 10.26
N PRO A 291 10.25 -8.86 11.17
CA PRO A 291 10.47 -10.28 10.90
C PRO A 291 9.20 -10.97 10.40
N LEU A 292 9.34 -11.82 9.37
CA LEU A 292 8.20 -12.47 8.70
C LEU A 292 7.25 -13.18 9.67
N ASP A 293 7.80 -13.93 10.64
CA ASP A 293 6.98 -14.70 11.55
C ASP A 293 6.13 -13.78 12.46
N GLN A 294 6.68 -12.67 12.94
CA GLN A 294 5.94 -11.64 13.68
C GLN A 294 4.85 -11.01 12.78
N ALA A 295 5.20 -10.57 11.59
CA ALA A 295 4.25 -9.95 10.66
C ALA A 295 3.12 -10.91 10.26
N ALA A 296 3.41 -12.20 10.13
CA ALA A 296 2.43 -13.24 9.86
C ALA A 296 1.50 -13.47 11.07
N GLU A 297 2.03 -13.48 12.29
CA GLU A 297 1.24 -13.61 13.53
C GLU A 297 0.25 -12.44 13.68
N GLU A 298 0.72 -11.21 13.54
CA GLU A 298 -0.14 -10.02 13.63
C GLU A 298 -1.23 -10.01 12.54
N THR A 299 -0.87 -10.45 11.32
CA THR A 299 -1.83 -10.60 10.22
C THR A 299 -2.92 -11.63 10.58
N VAL A 300 -2.53 -12.78 11.10
CA VAL A 300 -3.46 -13.86 11.48
C VAL A 300 -4.34 -13.43 12.66
N VAL A 301 -3.79 -12.76 13.66
CA VAL A 301 -4.55 -12.20 14.79
C VAL A 301 -5.63 -11.26 14.30
N TRP A 302 -5.29 -10.34 13.39
CA TRP A 302 -6.27 -9.44 12.81
C TRP A 302 -7.39 -10.18 12.06
N TRP A 303 -7.04 -11.18 11.23
CA TRP A 303 -8.03 -11.95 10.48
C TRP A 303 -8.95 -12.77 11.38
N ARG A 304 -8.45 -13.33 12.50
CA ARG A 304 -9.28 -14.01 13.51
C ARG A 304 -10.31 -13.06 14.12
N ALA A 305 -9.87 -11.89 14.53
CA ALA A 305 -10.77 -10.86 15.10
C ALA A 305 -11.83 -10.41 14.08
N GLU A 306 -11.44 -10.28 12.80
CA GLU A 306 -12.37 -9.90 11.74
C GLU A 306 -13.42 -10.98 11.46
N GLN A 307 -13.02 -12.25 11.42
CA GLN A 307 -13.95 -13.37 11.27
C GLN A 307 -14.93 -13.44 12.44
N ALA A 308 -14.47 -13.23 13.67
CA ALA A 308 -15.33 -13.20 14.85
C ALA A 308 -16.36 -12.06 14.78
N ARG A 309 -15.95 -10.87 14.33
CA ARG A 309 -16.87 -9.72 14.14
C ARG A 309 -17.94 -10.02 13.07
N THR A 310 -17.52 -10.62 11.95
CA THR A 310 -18.44 -10.95 10.85
C THR A 310 -19.42 -12.06 11.23
N ALA A 311 -19.03 -12.97 12.11
CA ALA A 311 -19.91 -14.04 12.60
C ALA A 311 -20.92 -13.55 13.66
N ALA A 312 -20.64 -12.42 14.32
CA ALA A 312 -21.49 -11.81 15.34
C ALA A 312 -22.48 -10.76 14.79
N ALA A 313 -22.30 -10.32 13.55
CA ALA A 313 -23.16 -9.35 12.86
C ALA A 313 -24.22 -10.06 12.01
#